data_963d3966fdc7e97951e2250caa2436d4
#
_entry.id   963d3966fdc7e97951e2250caa2436d4
#
_cell.length_a   1.000
_cell.length_b   1.000
_cell.length_c   1.000
_cell.angle_alpha   90.00
_cell.angle_beta   90.00
_cell.angle_gamma   90.00
#
_symmetry.space_group_name_H-M   'P 1'
#
loop_
_entity.id
_entity.type
_entity.pdbx_description
1 polymer ?
#
loop_
_entity_poly.entity_id
_entity_poly.type
_entity_poly.pdbx_seq_one_letter_code
_entity_poly.pdbx_strand_id
1 'polypeptide(L)'
;DVHIKGIIEDDGTVESYRLRPNEVVFIESEEMIKMPLDLMGRIGEKNSRMRQGLHVAGPHYFPGHKTRLFLRVQNISSAEIRIKKGDSIAQIFFEQLTDIPEHPYNNQQDAAFNDEEHYRGLAKYKDEYEERMNQIKDANKNLDDKINRVYANILTIMGLFVSVFSLIMVNFTNITNDHMGKEFLIPMNISLGIVISLFMGLILIFLNHAHNKWFLWLYLLLMAVLIILLCILF
;
A
#
# COMPACT_ATOMS: atom_id res chain seq x y z
N ASP A 1 -21.93 -25.60 -21.19
CA ASP A 1 -21.02 -24.44 -21.17
C ASP A 1 -21.46 -23.46 -20.08
N VAL A 2 -20.54 -22.64 -19.60
CA VAL A 2 -20.76 -21.55 -18.66
C VAL A 2 -20.54 -20.24 -19.38
N HIS A 3 -21.51 -19.33 -19.34
CA HIS A 3 -21.48 -18.05 -20.05
C HIS A 3 -21.30 -16.88 -19.09
N ILE A 4 -20.54 -15.89 -19.50
CA ILE A 4 -20.28 -14.67 -18.71
C ILE A 4 -21.54 -13.80 -18.71
N LYS A 5 -22.09 -13.49 -17.52
CA LYS A 5 -23.08 -12.43 -17.30
C LYS A 5 -22.43 -11.08 -17.11
N GLY A 6 -21.34 -11.05 -16.34
CA GLY A 6 -20.57 -9.85 -16.05
C GLY A 6 -19.19 -10.18 -15.48
N ILE A 7 -18.29 -9.23 -15.59
CA ILE A 7 -16.95 -9.26 -15.00
C ILE A 7 -16.97 -8.38 -13.75
N ILE A 8 -16.50 -8.92 -12.63
CA ILE A 8 -16.61 -8.31 -11.31
C ILE A 8 -15.44 -7.33 -11.13
N GLU A 9 -15.77 -6.07 -10.84
CA GLU A 9 -14.85 -5.00 -10.45
C GLU A 9 -15.28 -4.42 -9.09
N ASP A 10 -14.44 -3.57 -8.50
CA ASP A 10 -14.68 -3.00 -7.17
C ASP A 10 -16.02 -2.24 -7.07
N ASP A 11 -16.43 -1.58 -8.14
CA ASP A 11 -17.65 -0.77 -8.21
C ASP A 11 -18.86 -1.50 -8.80
N GLY A 12 -18.75 -2.81 -9.07
CA GLY A 12 -19.84 -3.60 -9.63
C GLY A 12 -19.42 -4.56 -10.74
N THR A 13 -20.29 -4.78 -11.74
CA THR A 13 -20.01 -5.65 -12.88
C THR A 13 -19.96 -4.88 -14.19
N VAL A 14 -18.96 -5.20 -15.02
CA VAL A 14 -18.83 -4.66 -16.38
C VAL A 14 -19.13 -5.71 -17.44
N GLU A 15 -19.60 -5.29 -18.60
CA GLU A 15 -19.98 -6.20 -19.69
C GLU A 15 -18.80 -6.64 -20.58
N SER A 16 -17.67 -5.97 -20.51
CA SER A 16 -16.47 -6.28 -21.29
C SER A 16 -15.22 -5.81 -20.58
N TYR A 17 -14.18 -6.64 -20.58
CA TYR A 17 -12.92 -6.36 -19.92
C TYR A 17 -11.73 -6.79 -20.78
N ARG A 18 -10.63 -6.03 -20.72
CA ARG A 18 -9.36 -6.35 -21.36
C ARG A 18 -8.37 -6.84 -20.31
N LEU A 19 -8.21 -8.14 -20.26
CA LEU A 19 -7.37 -8.84 -19.31
C LEU A 19 -5.91 -8.81 -19.77
N ARG A 20 -5.07 -8.10 -19.05
CA ARG A 20 -3.62 -8.00 -19.31
C ARG A 20 -2.92 -9.32 -18.98
N PRO A 21 -1.69 -9.54 -19.50
CA PRO A 21 -0.88 -10.69 -19.10
C PRO A 21 -0.73 -10.79 -17.61
N ASN A 22 -0.92 -11.98 -17.04
CA ASN A 22 -0.90 -12.34 -15.62
C ASN A 22 -2.01 -11.70 -14.75
N GLU A 23 -2.91 -10.92 -15.34
CA GLU A 23 -4.03 -10.34 -14.62
C GLU A 23 -5.09 -11.37 -14.29
N VAL A 24 -5.75 -11.18 -13.14
CA VAL A 24 -6.80 -12.06 -12.62
C VAL A 24 -8.06 -11.23 -12.39
N VAL A 25 -9.20 -11.75 -12.87
CA VAL A 25 -10.52 -11.20 -12.58
C VAL A 25 -11.47 -12.28 -12.13
N PHE A 26 -12.54 -11.91 -11.45
CA PHE A 26 -13.67 -12.78 -11.20
C PHE A 26 -14.79 -12.49 -12.19
N ILE A 27 -15.49 -13.52 -12.62
CA ILE A 27 -16.68 -13.40 -13.46
C ILE A 27 -17.90 -13.97 -12.76
N GLU A 28 -19.03 -13.39 -13.05
CA GLU A 28 -20.36 -13.91 -12.71
C GLU A 28 -20.95 -14.59 -13.94
N SER A 29 -21.45 -15.83 -13.77
CA SER A 29 -22.08 -16.57 -14.87
C SER A 29 -23.54 -16.17 -15.10
N GLU A 30 -24.05 -16.45 -16.28
CA GLU A 30 -25.50 -16.36 -16.58
C GLU A 30 -26.26 -17.49 -15.88
N GLU A 31 -25.62 -18.66 -15.77
CA GLU A 31 -26.21 -19.87 -15.20
C GLU A 31 -26.29 -19.78 -13.69
N MET A 32 -27.44 -20.19 -13.16
CA MET A 32 -27.66 -20.44 -11.75
C MET A 32 -27.93 -21.93 -11.59
N ILE A 33 -27.22 -22.57 -10.67
CA ILE A 33 -27.36 -24.00 -10.41
C ILE A 33 -28.07 -24.27 -9.07
N LYS A 34 -28.78 -25.35 -9.02
CA LYS A 34 -29.29 -25.97 -7.79
C LYS A 34 -28.93 -27.44 -7.86
N MET A 35 -27.89 -27.82 -7.14
CA MET A 35 -27.39 -29.21 -7.17
C MET A 35 -28.37 -30.16 -6.49
N PRO A 36 -28.78 -31.27 -7.15
CA PRO A 36 -29.45 -32.35 -6.50
C PRO A 36 -28.61 -32.99 -5.39
N LEU A 37 -29.22 -33.74 -4.52
CA LEU A 37 -28.51 -34.36 -3.38
C LEU A 37 -27.57 -35.50 -3.77
N ASP A 38 -27.77 -36.06 -4.95
CA ASP A 38 -27.02 -37.20 -5.52
C ASP A 38 -26.00 -36.79 -6.60
N LEU A 39 -25.85 -35.46 -6.87
CA LEU A 39 -24.92 -34.94 -7.86
C LEU A 39 -23.91 -33.96 -7.25
N MET A 40 -22.73 -33.98 -7.82
CA MET A 40 -21.69 -32.98 -7.58
C MET A 40 -21.30 -32.29 -8.91
N GLY A 41 -21.06 -31.00 -8.88
CA GLY A 41 -20.59 -30.24 -10.03
C GLY A 41 -19.12 -29.82 -9.92
N ARG A 42 -18.41 -29.85 -11.04
CA ARG A 42 -17.01 -29.43 -11.14
C ARG A 42 -16.81 -28.56 -12.37
N ILE A 43 -16.10 -27.43 -12.20
CA ILE A 43 -15.71 -26.57 -13.32
C ILE A 43 -14.51 -27.19 -14.04
N GLY A 44 -14.61 -27.20 -15.37
CA GLY A 44 -13.51 -27.57 -16.25
C GLY A 44 -13.26 -26.47 -17.28
N GLU A 45 -12.02 -26.39 -17.71
CA GLU A 45 -11.62 -25.42 -18.72
C GLU A 45 -12.19 -25.75 -20.08
N LYS A 46 -12.65 -24.73 -20.79
CA LYS A 46 -13.04 -24.85 -22.20
C LYS A 46 -11.79 -24.84 -23.07
N ASN A 47 -11.59 -25.89 -23.87
CA ASN A 47 -10.39 -26.07 -24.71
C ASN A 47 -10.05 -24.84 -25.56
N SER A 48 -11.07 -24.19 -26.15
CA SER A 48 -10.85 -22.98 -26.96
C SER A 48 -10.30 -21.80 -26.14
N ARG A 49 -10.72 -21.66 -24.89
CA ARG A 49 -10.28 -20.59 -23.99
C ARG A 49 -8.89 -20.89 -23.39
N MET A 50 -8.66 -22.14 -23.03
CA MET A 50 -7.34 -22.63 -22.62
C MET A 50 -6.29 -22.37 -23.71
N ARG A 51 -6.61 -22.65 -24.97
CA ARG A 51 -5.68 -22.39 -26.12
C ARG A 51 -5.45 -20.91 -26.39
N GLN A 52 -6.35 -20.03 -25.97
CA GLN A 52 -6.14 -18.58 -26.01
C GLN A 52 -5.22 -18.07 -24.89
N GLY A 53 -4.90 -18.91 -23.91
CA GLY A 53 -4.13 -18.55 -22.71
C GLY A 53 -4.96 -18.06 -21.56
N LEU A 54 -6.27 -18.44 -21.51
CA LEU A 54 -7.09 -18.21 -20.34
C LEU A 54 -7.08 -19.44 -19.45
N HIS A 55 -6.75 -19.23 -18.18
CA HIS A 55 -6.91 -20.20 -17.11
C HIS A 55 -8.16 -19.88 -16.31
N VAL A 56 -9.10 -20.84 -16.22
CA VAL A 56 -10.39 -20.66 -15.54
C VAL A 56 -10.49 -21.64 -14.40
N ALA A 57 -10.66 -21.14 -13.18
CA ALA A 57 -10.81 -21.94 -11.99
C ALA A 57 -12.15 -21.64 -11.29
N GLY A 58 -12.77 -22.66 -10.78
CA GLY A 58 -13.98 -22.58 -9.97
C GLY A 58 -13.97 -23.61 -8.86
N PRO A 59 -14.87 -23.47 -7.86
CA PRO A 59 -15.00 -24.43 -6.78
C PRO A 59 -15.68 -25.72 -7.25
N HIS A 60 -15.71 -26.70 -6.36
CA HIS A 60 -16.66 -27.82 -6.48
C HIS A 60 -18.03 -27.38 -5.95
N TYR A 61 -19.07 -27.78 -6.65
CA TYR A 61 -20.46 -27.54 -6.26
C TYR A 61 -21.00 -28.80 -5.66
N PHE A 62 -21.12 -28.82 -4.34
CA PHE A 62 -21.55 -29.99 -3.57
C PHE A 62 -23.07 -30.22 -3.64
N PRO A 63 -23.54 -31.42 -3.28
CA PRO A 63 -24.97 -31.71 -3.17
C PRO A 63 -25.73 -30.69 -2.32
N GLY A 64 -26.89 -30.26 -2.82
CA GLY A 64 -27.72 -29.25 -2.16
C GLY A 64 -27.27 -27.79 -2.35
N HIS A 65 -26.12 -27.53 -2.99
CA HIS A 65 -25.63 -26.18 -3.23
C HIS A 65 -26.48 -25.45 -4.28
N LYS A 66 -27.01 -24.31 -3.91
CA LYS A 66 -27.72 -23.39 -4.81
C LYS A 66 -26.94 -22.12 -4.93
N THR A 67 -26.48 -21.78 -6.14
CA THR A 67 -25.63 -20.59 -6.35
C THR A 67 -25.56 -20.23 -7.83
N ARG A 68 -25.25 -18.97 -8.12
CA ARG A 68 -24.67 -18.56 -9.40
C ARG A 68 -23.20 -18.97 -9.42
N LEU A 69 -22.65 -19.21 -10.60
CA LEU A 69 -21.25 -19.60 -10.70
C LEU A 69 -20.36 -18.35 -10.71
N PHE A 70 -19.44 -18.28 -9.76
CA PHE A 70 -18.41 -17.25 -9.69
C PHE A 70 -17.06 -17.90 -9.97
N LEU A 71 -16.42 -17.50 -11.08
CA LEU A 71 -15.19 -18.14 -11.56
C LEU A 71 -14.05 -17.14 -11.60
N ARG A 72 -12.87 -17.61 -11.26
CA ARG A 72 -11.63 -16.86 -11.42
C ARG A 72 -11.10 -17.10 -12.83
N VAL A 73 -10.83 -16.01 -13.56
CA VAL A 73 -10.24 -16.03 -14.90
C VAL A 73 -8.89 -15.33 -14.84
N GLN A 74 -7.85 -15.98 -15.32
CA GLN A 74 -6.50 -15.47 -15.40
C GLN A 74 -5.99 -15.54 -16.84
N ASN A 75 -5.34 -14.48 -17.29
CA ASN A 75 -4.62 -14.47 -18.56
C ASN A 75 -3.18 -14.94 -18.33
N ILE A 76 -2.87 -16.16 -18.77
CA ILE A 76 -1.51 -16.74 -18.69
C ILE A 76 -0.72 -16.56 -20.00
N SER A 77 -1.27 -15.84 -20.98
CA SER A 77 -0.60 -15.52 -22.24
C SER A 77 0.26 -14.25 -22.12
N SER A 78 1.05 -13.99 -23.14
CA SER A 78 1.85 -12.77 -23.26
C SER A 78 1.12 -11.58 -23.90
N ALA A 79 -0.14 -11.78 -24.34
CA ALA A 79 -0.94 -10.77 -25.02
C ALA A 79 -2.20 -10.43 -24.20
N GLU A 80 -2.75 -9.23 -24.42
CA GLU A 80 -4.02 -8.83 -23.85
C GLU A 80 -5.17 -9.65 -24.46
N ILE A 81 -6.07 -10.16 -23.61
CA ILE A 81 -7.24 -10.93 -24.04
C ILE A 81 -8.50 -10.20 -23.63
N ARG A 82 -9.40 -9.99 -24.59
CA ARG A 82 -10.70 -9.41 -24.32
C ARG A 82 -11.71 -10.51 -24.01
N ILE A 83 -12.41 -10.37 -22.89
CA ILE A 83 -13.57 -11.16 -22.50
C ILE A 83 -14.79 -10.26 -22.41
N LYS A 84 -15.98 -10.79 -22.69
CA LYS A 84 -17.23 -10.04 -22.70
C LYS A 84 -18.42 -10.89 -22.26
N LYS A 85 -19.47 -10.23 -21.87
CA LYS A 85 -20.78 -10.84 -21.60
C LYS A 85 -21.24 -11.72 -22.79
N GLY A 86 -21.82 -12.86 -22.47
CA GLY A 86 -22.24 -13.88 -23.43
C GLY A 86 -21.10 -14.79 -23.92
N ASP A 87 -19.83 -14.50 -23.61
CA ASP A 87 -18.74 -15.42 -23.94
C ASP A 87 -18.86 -16.71 -23.12
N SER A 88 -18.78 -17.85 -23.83
CA SER A 88 -18.66 -19.14 -23.15
C SER A 88 -17.22 -19.29 -22.64
N ILE A 89 -17.05 -19.37 -21.32
CA ILE A 89 -15.73 -19.28 -20.66
C ILE A 89 -15.24 -20.62 -20.10
N ALA A 90 -16.15 -21.46 -19.61
CA ALA A 90 -15.85 -22.72 -18.96
C ALA A 90 -16.91 -23.77 -19.29
N GLN A 91 -16.73 -24.96 -18.75
CA GLN A 91 -17.70 -26.07 -18.78
C GLN A 91 -17.93 -26.53 -17.35
N ILE A 92 -19.15 -26.99 -17.06
CA ILE A 92 -19.43 -27.67 -15.82
C ILE A 92 -19.65 -29.15 -16.13
N PHE A 93 -19.04 -30.02 -15.36
CA PHE A 93 -19.19 -31.45 -15.37
C PHE A 93 -19.97 -31.86 -14.13
N PHE A 94 -20.91 -32.78 -14.31
CA PHE A 94 -21.70 -33.36 -13.21
C PHE A 94 -21.28 -34.80 -12.99
N GLU A 95 -21.05 -35.13 -11.73
CA GLU A 95 -20.66 -36.47 -11.30
C GLU A 95 -21.75 -37.04 -10.39
N GLN A 96 -22.22 -38.24 -10.71
CA GLN A 96 -23.20 -38.97 -9.89
C GLN A 96 -22.49 -39.52 -8.65
N LEU A 97 -23.06 -39.29 -7.48
CA LEU A 97 -22.58 -39.86 -6.23
C LEU A 97 -23.18 -41.24 -6.00
N THR A 98 -22.42 -42.14 -5.39
CA THR A 98 -22.89 -43.47 -5.02
C THR A 98 -23.91 -43.40 -3.88
N ASP A 99 -23.67 -42.47 -2.93
CA ASP A 99 -24.52 -42.29 -1.76
C ASP A 99 -24.82 -40.80 -1.54
N ILE A 100 -25.99 -40.51 -1.00
CA ILE A 100 -26.38 -39.16 -0.61
C ILE A 100 -25.64 -38.82 0.69
N PRO A 101 -24.92 -37.67 0.75
CA PRO A 101 -24.21 -37.26 1.95
C PRO A 101 -25.18 -36.95 3.10
N GLU A 102 -24.79 -37.28 4.32
CA GLU A 102 -25.59 -36.98 5.54
C GLU A 102 -25.75 -35.48 5.75
N HIS A 103 -24.72 -34.71 5.38
CA HIS A 103 -24.67 -33.23 5.53
C HIS A 103 -24.47 -32.56 4.18
N PRO A 104 -25.52 -32.47 3.34
CA PRO A 104 -25.42 -31.71 2.09
C PRO A 104 -25.17 -30.22 2.37
N TYR A 105 -24.64 -29.52 1.36
CA TYR A 105 -24.15 -28.15 1.52
C TYR A 105 -25.20 -27.18 2.08
N ASN A 106 -26.45 -27.30 1.67
CA ASN A 106 -27.56 -26.47 2.18
C ASN A 106 -27.91 -26.72 3.66
N ASN A 107 -27.43 -27.79 4.27
CA ASN A 107 -27.66 -28.13 5.69
C ASN A 107 -26.43 -27.86 6.56
N GLN A 108 -25.32 -27.37 5.99
CA GLN A 108 -24.11 -27.03 6.72
C GLN A 108 -24.23 -25.63 7.34
N GLN A 109 -23.89 -25.50 8.63
CA GLN A 109 -23.92 -24.21 9.32
C GLN A 109 -22.95 -23.18 8.69
N ASP A 110 -21.89 -23.67 8.06
CA ASP A 110 -20.83 -22.89 7.45
C ASP A 110 -20.99 -22.68 5.93
N ALA A 111 -22.17 -22.96 5.37
CA ALA A 111 -22.46 -22.81 3.94
C ALA A 111 -22.54 -21.32 3.52
N ALA A 112 -21.42 -20.61 3.62
CA ALA A 112 -21.33 -19.17 3.42
C ALA A 112 -21.76 -18.72 2.00
N PHE A 113 -21.67 -19.61 1.01
CA PHE A 113 -21.95 -19.32 -0.40
C PHE A 113 -23.21 -20.02 -0.92
N ASN A 114 -24.08 -20.50 -0.02
CA ASN A 114 -25.39 -21.02 -0.44
C ASN A 114 -26.33 -19.84 -0.73
N ASP A 115 -27.22 -20.00 -1.76
CA ASP A 115 -28.10 -18.94 -2.26
C ASP A 115 -27.37 -17.66 -2.67
N GLU A 116 -26.15 -17.80 -3.24
CA GLU A 116 -25.38 -16.67 -3.73
C GLU A 116 -25.86 -16.27 -5.14
N GLU A 117 -26.62 -15.17 -5.21
CA GLU A 117 -27.09 -14.59 -6.47
C GLU A 117 -26.15 -13.50 -6.99
N HIS A 118 -25.47 -12.81 -6.07
CA HIS A 118 -24.48 -11.78 -6.34
C HIS A 118 -23.18 -12.10 -5.59
N TYR A 119 -22.06 -11.73 -6.19
CA TYR A 119 -20.75 -12.00 -5.63
C TYR A 119 -20.57 -11.38 -4.23
N ARG A 120 -20.33 -12.22 -3.25
CA ARG A 120 -20.15 -11.82 -1.84
C ARG A 120 -18.69 -11.59 -1.44
N GLY A 121 -17.77 -11.69 -2.39
CA GLY A 121 -16.33 -11.57 -2.11
C GLY A 121 -15.86 -12.65 -1.14
N LEU A 122 -15.14 -12.23 -0.10
CA LEU A 122 -14.59 -13.12 0.92
C LEU A 122 -15.66 -13.62 1.92
N ALA A 123 -16.92 -13.22 1.79
CA ALA A 123 -18.00 -13.54 2.69
C ALA A 123 -17.63 -13.31 4.16
N LYS A 124 -17.68 -14.35 5.02
CA LYS A 124 -17.37 -14.26 6.44
C LYS A 124 -15.91 -13.89 6.76
N TYR A 125 -15.00 -14.02 5.79
CA TYR A 125 -13.57 -13.68 5.97
C TYR A 125 -13.23 -12.24 5.59
N LYS A 126 -14.22 -11.46 5.14
CA LYS A 126 -14.00 -10.07 4.70
C LYS A 126 -13.40 -9.21 5.80
N ASP A 127 -13.93 -9.28 7.00
CA ASP A 127 -13.51 -8.45 8.14
C ASP A 127 -12.06 -8.74 8.54
N GLU A 128 -11.65 -10.02 8.59
CA GLU A 128 -10.26 -10.40 8.88
C GLU A 128 -9.29 -9.92 7.78
N TYR A 129 -9.71 -9.98 6.52
CA TYR A 129 -8.90 -9.50 5.41
C TYR A 129 -8.76 -7.98 5.45
N GLU A 130 -9.83 -7.24 5.69
CA GLU A 130 -9.83 -5.79 5.81
C GLU A 130 -8.95 -5.34 6.99
N GLU A 131 -9.02 -6.04 8.12
CA GLU A 131 -8.17 -5.76 9.27
C GLU A 131 -6.68 -5.94 8.94
N ARG A 132 -6.30 -7.04 8.29
CA ARG A 132 -4.92 -7.29 7.84
C ARG A 132 -4.45 -6.24 6.84
N MET A 133 -5.30 -5.85 5.88
CA MET A 133 -4.98 -4.80 4.92
C MET A 133 -4.79 -3.45 5.58
N ASN A 134 -5.61 -3.11 6.57
CA ASN A 134 -5.45 -1.88 7.35
C ASN A 134 -4.15 -1.89 8.16
N GLN A 135 -3.81 -3.01 8.81
CA GLN A 135 -2.52 -3.17 9.49
C GLN A 135 -1.32 -2.97 8.56
N ILE A 136 -1.37 -3.50 7.33
CA ILE A 136 -0.32 -3.31 6.31
C ILE A 136 -0.23 -1.84 5.88
N LYS A 137 -1.37 -1.18 5.64
CA LYS A 137 -1.40 0.25 5.30
C LYS A 137 -0.82 1.13 6.40
N ASP A 138 -1.18 0.84 7.65
CA ASP A 138 -0.65 1.57 8.81
C ASP A 138 0.83 1.32 9.00
N ALA A 139 1.30 0.08 8.80
CA ALA A 139 2.73 -0.25 8.85
C ALA A 139 3.52 0.49 7.76
N ASN A 140 3.00 0.55 6.53
CA ASN A 140 3.62 1.30 5.43
C ASN A 140 3.68 2.80 5.72
N LYS A 141 2.59 3.39 6.22
CA LYS A 141 2.57 4.80 6.62
C LYS A 141 3.60 5.09 7.72
N ASN A 142 3.67 4.23 8.73
CA ASN A 142 4.68 4.34 9.78
C ASN A 142 6.12 4.21 9.25
N LEU A 143 6.34 3.41 8.22
CA LEU A 143 7.63 3.27 7.55
C LEU A 143 8.00 4.55 6.80
N ASP A 144 7.07 5.13 6.04
CA ASP A 144 7.27 6.40 5.35
C ASP A 144 7.60 7.53 6.31
N ASP A 145 6.90 7.61 7.45
CA ASP A 145 7.18 8.59 8.50
C ASP A 145 8.57 8.40 9.11
N LYS A 146 9.02 7.15 9.32
CA LYS A 146 10.37 6.85 9.79
C LYS A 146 11.43 7.24 8.76
N ILE A 147 11.21 6.94 7.49
CA ILE A 147 12.10 7.30 6.39
C ILE A 147 12.25 8.82 6.32
N ASN A 148 11.15 9.56 6.37
CA ASN A 148 11.17 11.01 6.36
C ASN A 148 11.95 11.60 7.56
N ARG A 149 11.81 11.01 8.75
CA ARG A 149 12.61 11.41 9.93
C ARG A 149 14.10 11.13 9.74
N VAL A 150 14.46 10.01 9.12
CA VAL A 150 15.88 9.69 8.82
C VAL A 150 16.45 10.70 7.84
N TYR A 151 15.73 11.02 6.76
CA TYR A 151 16.16 12.05 5.81
C TYR A 151 16.32 13.43 6.48
N ALA A 152 15.38 13.81 7.34
CA ALA A 152 15.45 15.03 8.10
C ALA A 152 16.68 15.09 9.02
N ASN A 153 16.98 14.00 9.72
CA ASN A 153 18.17 13.90 10.57
C ASN A 153 19.47 13.98 9.75
N ILE A 154 19.53 13.32 8.60
CA ILE A 154 20.69 13.38 7.69
C ILE A 154 20.92 14.82 7.21
N LEU A 155 19.87 15.51 6.77
CA LEU A 155 19.94 16.91 6.36
C LEU A 155 20.45 17.84 7.48
N THR A 156 19.96 17.59 8.71
CA THR A 156 20.38 18.33 9.91
C THR A 156 21.88 18.12 10.19
N ILE A 157 22.34 16.86 10.14
CA ILE A 157 23.74 16.53 10.35
C ILE A 157 24.61 17.13 9.25
N MET A 158 24.20 17.05 7.98
CA MET A 158 24.92 17.68 6.86
C MET A 158 25.01 19.20 7.01
N GLY A 159 23.90 19.84 7.41
CA GLY A 159 23.89 21.28 7.70
C GLY A 159 24.86 21.66 8.80
N LEU A 160 24.94 20.86 9.86
CA LEU A 160 25.89 21.05 10.95
C LEU A 160 27.33 20.91 10.46
N PHE A 161 27.65 19.88 9.69
CA PHE A 161 29.01 19.73 9.11
C PHE A 161 29.40 20.91 8.22
N VAL A 162 28.51 21.32 7.30
CA VAL A 162 28.76 22.47 6.42
C VAL A 162 29.01 23.77 7.25
N SER A 163 28.21 23.96 8.31
CA SER A 163 28.34 25.13 9.21
C SER A 163 29.68 25.13 9.94
N VAL A 164 30.09 24.00 10.52
CA VAL A 164 31.39 23.87 11.20
C VAL A 164 32.56 24.06 10.22
N PHE A 165 32.42 23.47 9.01
CA PHE A 165 33.47 23.61 7.98
C PHE A 165 33.61 25.06 7.51
N SER A 166 32.48 25.77 7.32
CA SER A 166 32.49 27.20 6.96
C SER A 166 33.17 28.03 8.04
N LEU A 167 32.92 27.73 9.32
CA LEU A 167 33.53 28.43 10.45
C LEU A 167 35.03 28.19 10.51
N ILE A 168 35.49 26.96 10.27
CA ILE A 168 36.93 26.64 10.19
C ILE A 168 37.58 27.33 9.01
N MET A 169 36.94 27.34 7.81
CA MET A 169 37.49 27.97 6.62
C MET A 169 37.63 29.48 6.77
N VAL A 170 36.61 30.16 7.33
CA VAL A 170 36.68 31.61 7.61
C VAL A 170 37.82 31.94 8.58
N ASN A 171 37.96 31.17 9.65
CA ASN A 171 39.06 31.38 10.60
C ASN A 171 40.43 31.11 9.97
N PHE A 172 40.58 30.06 9.16
CA PHE A 172 41.82 29.73 8.48
C PHE A 172 42.22 30.82 7.46
N THR A 173 41.25 31.30 6.65
CA THR A 173 41.49 32.36 5.67
C THR A 173 41.92 33.67 6.34
N ASN A 174 41.37 33.97 7.52
CA ASN A 174 41.72 35.19 8.26
C ASN A 174 43.08 35.09 8.96
N ILE A 175 43.52 33.91 9.38
CA ILE A 175 44.86 33.67 9.95
C ILE A 175 45.94 33.75 8.88
N THR A 176 45.67 33.31 7.66
CA THR A 176 46.64 33.32 6.54
C THR A 176 46.78 34.70 5.87
N ASN A 177 45.73 35.52 5.91
CA ASN A 177 45.78 36.90 5.41
C ASN A 177 46.05 37.86 6.57
N ASP A 178 47.28 38.30 6.74
CA ASP A 178 47.81 39.15 7.81
C ASP A 178 47.16 40.57 7.92
N HIS A 179 45.95 40.74 7.34
CA HIS A 179 45.29 42.04 7.19
C HIS A 179 44.14 42.31 8.18
N MET A 180 43.75 41.34 9.03
CA MET A 180 42.70 41.58 10.03
C MET A 180 43.22 41.45 11.46
N GLY A 181 43.18 42.57 12.21
CA GLY A 181 43.48 42.57 13.63
C GLY A 181 42.57 41.67 14.46
N LYS A 182 43.08 41.21 15.61
CA LYS A 182 42.33 40.36 16.56
C LYS A 182 40.95 40.94 16.96
N GLU A 183 40.83 42.27 16.91
CA GLU A 183 39.61 43.01 17.24
C GLU A 183 38.46 42.73 16.27
N PHE A 184 38.73 42.31 15.03
CA PHE A 184 37.72 42.00 14.01
C PHE A 184 37.32 40.51 13.97
N LEU A 185 38.26 39.62 14.35
CA LEU A 185 38.06 38.18 14.32
C LEU A 185 36.99 37.71 15.31
N ILE A 186 36.95 38.28 16.51
CA ILE A 186 36.02 37.88 17.58
C ILE A 186 34.58 38.25 17.22
N PRO A 187 34.22 39.49 16.86
CA PRO A 187 32.86 39.85 16.45
C PRO A 187 32.37 39.06 15.22
N MET A 188 33.26 38.83 14.24
CA MET A 188 32.92 38.08 13.05
C MET A 188 32.54 36.60 13.35
N ASN A 189 33.32 35.95 14.23
CA ASN A 189 33.03 34.58 14.65
C ASN A 189 31.72 34.48 15.45
N ILE A 190 31.43 35.47 16.30
CA ILE A 190 30.18 35.53 17.06
C ILE A 190 28.99 35.74 16.12
N SER A 191 29.10 36.66 15.14
CA SER A 191 28.02 36.88 14.17
C SER A 191 27.74 35.65 13.32
N LEU A 192 28.78 34.94 12.88
CA LEU A 192 28.64 33.69 12.15
C LEU A 192 27.99 32.60 13.03
N GLY A 193 28.38 32.51 14.31
CA GLY A 193 27.77 31.62 15.29
C GLY A 193 26.27 31.88 15.50
N ILE A 194 25.86 33.16 15.49
CA ILE A 194 24.45 33.56 15.58
C ILE A 194 23.68 33.07 14.35
N VAL A 195 24.20 33.28 13.15
CA VAL A 195 23.58 32.84 11.90
C VAL A 195 23.40 31.30 11.88
N ILE A 196 24.48 30.58 12.23
CA ILE A 196 24.43 29.10 12.30
C ILE A 196 23.40 28.62 13.32
N SER A 197 23.40 29.24 14.52
CA SER A 197 22.45 28.90 15.58
C SER A 197 21.01 29.16 15.16
N LEU A 198 20.76 30.26 14.43
CA LEU A 198 19.43 30.60 13.91
C LEU A 198 18.94 29.56 12.89
N PHE A 199 19.78 29.12 11.95
CA PHE A 199 19.45 28.07 11.00
C PHE A 199 19.21 26.73 11.69
N MET A 200 20.03 26.36 12.66
CA MET A 200 19.86 25.15 13.44
C MET A 200 18.53 25.18 14.22
N GLY A 201 18.15 26.30 14.79
CA GLY A 201 16.89 26.48 15.48
C GLY A 201 15.70 26.38 14.54
N LEU A 202 15.76 26.96 13.37
CA LEU A 202 14.74 26.80 12.33
C LEU A 202 14.59 25.34 11.91
N ILE A 203 15.68 24.64 11.66
CA ILE A 203 15.66 23.20 11.31
C ILE A 203 14.99 22.40 12.43
N LEU A 204 15.36 22.64 13.70
CA LEU A 204 14.75 21.94 14.86
C LEU A 204 13.25 22.23 15.00
N ILE A 205 12.79 23.44 14.73
CA ILE A 205 11.38 23.82 14.79
C ILE A 205 10.59 23.15 13.64
N PHE A 206 11.13 23.14 12.43
CA PHE A 206 10.43 22.55 11.26
C PHE A 206 10.43 21.03 11.24
N LEU A 207 11.52 20.38 11.66
CA LEU A 207 11.69 18.93 11.59
C LEU A 207 11.20 18.19 12.83
N ASN A 208 11.36 18.78 13.99
CA ASN A 208 10.89 18.19 15.24
C ASN A 208 9.71 19.05 15.71
N HIS A 209 8.50 18.62 15.41
CA HIS A 209 7.32 19.18 16.08
C HIS A 209 7.65 19.25 17.57
N ALA A 210 8.20 20.40 18.01
CA ALA A 210 8.84 20.55 19.31
C ALA A 210 7.86 20.28 20.43
N HIS A 211 7.75 19.01 20.82
CA HIS A 211 6.90 18.58 21.93
C HIS A 211 7.48 18.97 23.29
N ASN A 212 8.71 19.48 23.29
CA ASN A 212 9.41 19.86 24.52
C ASN A 212 9.65 21.37 24.58
N LYS A 213 8.70 22.08 25.18
CA LYS A 213 8.77 23.55 25.40
C LYS A 213 10.07 23.99 26.09
N TRP A 214 10.69 23.11 26.87
CA TRP A 214 11.93 23.40 27.60
C TRP A 214 13.14 23.58 26.65
N PHE A 215 13.21 22.79 25.58
CA PHE A 215 14.25 22.94 24.54
C PHE A 215 14.14 24.27 23.80
N LEU A 216 12.93 24.72 23.54
CA LEU A 216 12.66 25.99 22.87
C LEU A 216 13.11 27.19 23.74
N TRP A 217 12.86 27.11 25.05
CA TRP A 217 13.33 28.13 26.00
C TRP A 217 14.85 28.16 26.09
N LEU A 218 15.52 27.03 26.15
CA LEU A 218 16.97 26.91 26.21
C LEU A 218 17.62 27.46 24.95
N TYR A 219 17.04 27.22 23.77
CA TYR A 219 17.47 27.78 22.51
C TYR A 219 17.33 29.31 22.47
N LEU A 220 16.19 29.85 22.87
CA LEU A 220 15.94 31.29 22.93
C LEU A 220 16.91 32.00 23.91
N LEU A 221 17.21 31.38 25.03
CA LEU A 221 18.18 31.89 26.00
C LEU A 221 19.57 31.91 25.39
N LEU A 222 20.00 30.87 24.70
CA LEU A 222 21.31 30.82 24.02
C LEU A 222 21.41 31.90 22.95
N MET A 223 20.37 32.12 22.14
CA MET A 223 20.32 33.20 21.15
C MET A 223 20.42 34.59 21.79
N ALA A 224 19.68 34.80 22.89
CA ALA A 224 19.75 36.08 23.62
C ALA A 224 21.15 36.36 24.16
N VAL A 225 21.81 35.35 24.72
CA VAL A 225 23.20 35.48 25.23
C VAL A 225 24.18 35.85 24.10
N LEU A 226 24.08 35.18 22.93
CA LEU A 226 24.93 35.45 21.78
C LEU A 226 24.73 36.90 21.24
N ILE A 227 23.48 37.37 21.17
CA ILE A 227 23.16 38.74 20.73
C ILE A 227 23.70 39.78 21.70
N ILE A 228 23.52 39.57 23.02
CA ILE A 228 24.04 40.47 24.06
C ILE A 228 25.58 40.55 23.96
N LEU A 229 26.23 39.40 23.79
CA LEU A 229 27.70 39.32 23.67
C LEU A 229 28.21 40.06 22.42
N LEU A 230 27.46 39.99 21.32
CA LEU A 230 27.76 40.78 20.11
C LEU A 230 27.60 42.28 20.37
N CYS A 231 26.51 42.69 21.06
CA CYS A 231 26.29 44.11 21.39
C CYS A 231 27.31 44.71 22.37
N ILE A 232 27.96 43.88 23.18
CA ILE A 232 29.02 44.35 24.12
C ILE A 232 30.36 44.51 23.40
N LEU A 233 30.57 43.72 22.32
CA LEU A 233 31.81 43.71 21.53
C LEU A 233 31.83 44.72 20.37
N PHE A 234 30.70 45.29 20.01
CA PHE A 234 30.51 46.40 19.09
C PHE A 234 30.22 47.68 19.84
#